data_c1d805628fa3cba7e63417c2f7afc4c1
#
_entry.id   c1d805628fa3cba7e63417c2f7afc4c1
#
_cell.length_a   1.000
_cell.length_b   1.000
_cell.length_c   1.000
_cell.angle_alpha   90.00
_cell.angle_beta   90.00
_cell.angle_gamma   90.00
#
_symmetry.space_group_name_H-M   'P 1'
#
loop_
_entity.id
_entity.type
_entity.pdbx_description
1 polymer ?
#
loop_
_entity_poly.entity_id
_entity_poly.type
_entity_poly.pdbx_seq_one_letter_code
_entity_poly.pdbx_strand_id
1 'polypeptide(L)'
;KGNKLPYRVNRVKDFTKLDIPQEKIKLFEKRLHEAAEYSIEDFKHQSLKLHFYTHFTSPIRRSVDAIIHYYLTYNIKINLDLDKVNLLEKKIKKFHRSLLLKTKLDNLENNTIMNAYLFKVKKINMWEVLTDELGFVNMELFNIKFKYQFEILENENSFIIKNKEKEYFFEIGKKIKVKLIKTTNIF
;
A
#
# COMPACT_ATOMS: atom_id res chain seq x y z
N LYS A 1 -33.55 12.18 10.23
CA LYS A 1 -32.28 11.75 9.62
C LYS A 1 -31.20 12.00 10.65
N GLY A 2 -30.71 10.93 11.33
CA GLY A 2 -29.74 11.04 12.42
C GLY A 2 -28.43 11.72 12.00
N ASN A 3 -27.85 12.47 12.92
CA ASN A 3 -26.55 13.11 12.74
C ASN A 3 -25.47 12.02 12.62
N LYS A 4 -25.00 11.78 11.40
CA LYS A 4 -23.91 10.82 11.17
C LYS A 4 -22.58 11.55 11.32
N LEU A 5 -21.76 11.09 12.28
CA LEU A 5 -20.37 11.52 12.44
C LEU A 5 -19.48 10.74 11.45
N PRO A 6 -18.33 11.31 11.05
CA PRO A 6 -17.37 10.58 10.23
C PRO A 6 -16.72 9.44 11.02
N TYR A 7 -16.84 8.22 10.50
CA TYR A 7 -16.20 7.03 11.03
C TYR A 7 -14.96 6.67 10.22
N ARG A 8 -13.99 6.08 10.88
CA ARG A 8 -12.81 5.51 10.25
C ARG A 8 -13.10 4.08 9.84
N VAL A 9 -13.10 3.80 8.55
CA VAL A 9 -13.45 2.50 7.99
C VAL A 9 -12.28 1.90 7.22
N ASN A 10 -12.18 0.58 7.26
CA ASN A 10 -11.31 -0.14 6.34
C ASN A 10 -11.89 -1.52 6.03
N ARG A 11 -11.55 -2.02 4.84
CA ARG A 11 -11.89 -3.38 4.41
C ARG A 11 -10.65 -4.24 4.43
N VAL A 12 -10.82 -5.47 4.87
CA VAL A 12 -9.79 -6.50 4.84
C VAL A 12 -10.08 -7.42 3.67
N LYS A 13 -9.11 -7.60 2.80
CA LYS A 13 -9.19 -8.63 1.75
C LYS A 13 -8.82 -9.96 2.35
N ASP A 14 -9.55 -11.01 1.99
CA ASP A 14 -9.25 -12.37 2.44
C ASP A 14 -8.15 -12.98 1.56
N PHE A 15 -7.08 -13.49 2.19
CA PHE A 15 -5.88 -14.00 1.51
C PHE A 15 -5.41 -15.34 2.08
N THR A 16 -6.33 -16.25 2.29
CA THR A 16 -6.05 -17.55 2.94
C THR A 16 -5.16 -18.51 2.14
N LYS A 17 -4.65 -18.11 0.95
CA LYS A 17 -3.99 -19.06 0.02
C LYS A 17 -2.60 -18.60 -0.48
N LEU A 18 -1.92 -17.66 0.20
CA LEU A 18 -0.59 -17.25 -0.26
C LEU A 18 0.49 -18.17 0.32
N ASP A 19 1.29 -18.78 -0.54
CA ASP A 19 2.50 -19.53 -0.16
C ASP A 19 3.66 -18.54 0.14
N ILE A 20 3.52 -17.85 1.28
CA ILE A 20 4.47 -16.85 1.74
C ILE A 20 5.10 -17.34 3.04
N PRO A 21 6.42 -17.13 3.26
CA PRO A 21 7.06 -17.43 4.54
C PRO A 21 6.28 -16.80 5.70
N GLN A 22 6.01 -17.59 6.75
CA GLN A 22 5.09 -17.20 7.83
C GLN A 22 5.52 -15.89 8.52
N GLU A 23 6.82 -15.65 8.61
CA GLU A 23 7.39 -14.41 9.13
C GLU A 23 7.06 -13.17 8.30
N LYS A 24 6.78 -13.35 7.00
CA LYS A 24 6.43 -12.27 6.07
C LYS A 24 4.91 -12.10 5.88
N ILE A 25 4.09 -13.08 6.28
CA ILE A 25 2.63 -13.03 6.13
C ILE A 25 2.06 -11.73 6.68
N LYS A 26 2.42 -11.34 7.90
CA LYS A 26 1.91 -10.11 8.53
C LYS A 26 2.22 -8.83 7.72
N LEU A 27 3.37 -8.79 7.01
CA LEU A 27 3.74 -7.64 6.19
C LEU A 27 2.92 -7.61 4.89
N PHE A 28 2.69 -8.78 4.28
CA PHE A 28 1.85 -8.93 3.12
C PHE A 28 0.39 -8.60 3.46
N GLU A 29 -0.18 -9.16 4.52
CA GLU A 29 -1.53 -8.87 5.01
C GLU A 29 -1.72 -7.36 5.20
N LYS A 30 -0.77 -6.70 5.88
CA LYS A 30 -0.82 -5.26 6.11
C LYS A 30 -0.81 -4.44 4.82
N ARG A 31 -0.19 -4.93 3.75
CA ARG A 31 -0.17 -4.29 2.44
C ARG A 31 -1.45 -4.53 1.65
N LEU A 32 -2.06 -5.69 1.86
CA LEU A 32 -3.28 -6.11 1.17
C LEU A 32 -4.53 -5.48 1.78
N HIS A 33 -4.49 -5.06 3.05
CA HIS A 33 -5.59 -4.32 3.66
C HIS A 33 -5.80 -2.99 2.93
N GLU A 34 -7.04 -2.67 2.65
CA GLU A 34 -7.36 -1.34 2.13
C GLU A 34 -6.95 -0.27 3.15
N ALA A 35 -6.42 0.84 2.64
CA ALA A 35 -6.08 1.95 3.50
C ALA A 35 -7.36 2.47 4.16
N ALA A 36 -7.35 2.59 5.50
CA ALA A 36 -8.49 3.14 6.20
C ALA A 36 -8.79 4.57 5.71
N GLU A 37 -10.07 4.88 5.55
CA GLU A 37 -10.58 6.18 5.11
C GLU A 37 -11.76 6.63 5.97
N TYR A 38 -12.17 7.89 5.88
CA TYR A 38 -13.34 8.40 6.57
C TYR A 38 -14.59 8.21 5.74
N SER A 39 -15.68 7.75 6.37
CA SER A 39 -17.01 7.60 5.78
C SER A 39 -18.11 8.00 6.77
N ILE A 40 -19.23 8.50 6.24
CA ILE A 40 -20.47 8.71 7.00
C ILE A 40 -21.52 7.62 6.71
N GLU A 41 -21.28 6.80 5.69
CA GLU A 41 -22.20 5.76 5.23
C GLU A 41 -21.84 4.40 5.80
N ASP A 42 -20.54 4.07 5.80
CA ASP A 42 -19.98 2.86 6.38
C ASP A 42 -19.32 3.18 7.72
N PHE A 43 -19.35 2.25 8.65
CA PHE A 43 -18.86 2.45 10.02
C PHE A 43 -17.98 1.29 10.51
N LYS A 44 -17.72 0.27 9.67
CA LYS A 44 -16.97 -0.92 10.08
C LYS A 44 -15.48 -0.75 9.85
N HIS A 45 -14.69 -0.86 10.92
CA HIS A 45 -13.24 -0.96 10.83
C HIS A 45 -12.81 -2.43 10.98
N GLN A 46 -12.70 -3.16 9.86
CA GLN A 46 -12.53 -4.62 9.88
C GLN A 46 -11.22 -5.05 10.53
N SER A 47 -10.10 -4.39 10.27
CA SER A 47 -8.80 -4.76 10.85
C SER A 47 -8.73 -4.57 12.36
N LEU A 48 -9.52 -3.66 12.94
CA LEU A 48 -9.66 -3.49 14.39
C LEU A 48 -10.83 -4.31 14.97
N LYS A 49 -11.64 -4.95 14.12
CA LYS A 49 -12.87 -5.67 14.50
C LYS A 49 -13.86 -4.78 15.25
N LEU A 50 -13.91 -3.49 14.92
CA LEU A 50 -14.81 -2.52 15.54
C LEU A 50 -15.90 -2.12 14.56
N HIS A 51 -17.15 -2.00 15.06
CA HIS A 51 -18.28 -1.52 14.28
C HIS A 51 -18.30 0.01 14.16
N PHE A 52 -17.88 0.71 15.23
CA PHE A 52 -17.83 2.15 15.26
C PHE A 52 -16.45 2.58 15.73
N TYR A 53 -15.71 3.21 14.86
CA TYR A 53 -14.38 3.71 15.20
C TYR A 53 -14.15 5.04 14.50
N THR A 54 -13.65 6.01 15.24
CA THR A 54 -13.19 7.27 14.68
C THR A 54 -11.95 7.75 15.41
N HIS A 55 -11.26 8.68 14.80
CA HIS A 55 -10.16 9.37 15.45
C HIS A 55 -10.72 10.48 16.34
N PHE A 56 -10.11 10.67 17.51
CA PHE A 56 -10.56 11.66 18.49
C PHE A 56 -9.41 12.40 19.18
N THR A 57 -8.22 11.80 19.25
CA THR A 57 -7.15 12.20 20.17
C THR A 57 -6.17 13.23 19.64
N SER A 58 -6.31 13.70 18.41
CA SER A 58 -5.33 14.59 17.79
C SER A 58 -5.95 15.72 16.97
N PRO A 59 -6.79 16.60 17.59
CA PRO A 59 -7.51 17.65 16.89
C PRO A 59 -6.59 18.71 16.28
N ILE A 60 -5.39 18.90 16.80
CA ILE A 60 -4.41 19.87 16.28
C ILE A 60 -3.97 19.53 14.84
N ARG A 61 -3.89 18.25 14.50
CA ARG A 61 -3.35 17.79 13.20
C ARG A 61 -4.36 17.03 12.34
N ARG A 62 -5.55 16.77 12.84
CA ARG A 62 -6.61 16.08 12.11
C ARG A 62 -7.91 16.86 12.20
N SER A 63 -8.34 17.42 11.07
CA SER A 63 -9.58 18.20 10.98
C SER A 63 -10.82 17.41 11.40
N VAL A 64 -10.85 16.10 11.14
CA VAL A 64 -11.96 15.24 11.55
C VAL A 64 -12.08 15.20 13.07
N ASP A 65 -10.99 15.02 13.80
CA ASP A 65 -10.98 15.04 15.27
C ASP A 65 -11.49 16.39 15.81
N ALA A 66 -10.98 17.50 15.24
CA ALA A 66 -11.39 18.85 15.64
C ALA A 66 -12.91 19.06 15.44
N ILE A 67 -13.46 18.61 14.32
CA ILE A 67 -14.90 18.71 14.02
C ILE A 67 -15.73 17.85 14.97
N ILE A 68 -15.27 16.65 15.31
CA ILE A 68 -15.96 15.79 16.29
C ILE A 68 -15.95 16.45 17.67
N HIS A 69 -14.82 17.02 18.13
CA HIS A 69 -14.75 17.78 19.37
C HIS A 69 -15.74 18.94 19.36
N TYR A 70 -15.75 19.73 18.29
CA TYR A 70 -16.65 20.87 18.14
C TYR A 70 -18.12 20.44 18.19
N TYR A 71 -18.47 19.36 17.48
CA TYR A 71 -19.82 18.80 17.52
C TYR A 71 -20.23 18.37 18.92
N LEU A 72 -19.37 17.65 19.63
CA LEU A 72 -19.66 17.17 20.99
C LEU A 72 -19.79 18.31 22.00
N THR A 73 -19.04 19.40 21.80
CA THR A 73 -19.09 20.55 22.73
C THR A 73 -20.28 21.46 22.49
N TYR A 74 -20.59 21.73 21.24
CA TYR A 74 -21.56 22.76 20.86
C TYR A 74 -22.82 22.21 20.21
N ASN A 75 -22.89 20.92 19.93
CA ASN A 75 -23.95 20.25 19.16
C ASN A 75 -24.19 20.90 17.78
N ILE A 76 -23.15 21.53 17.21
CA ILE A 76 -23.20 22.16 15.89
C ILE A 76 -22.46 21.27 14.88
N LYS A 77 -23.16 20.89 13.82
CA LYS A 77 -22.61 20.08 12.75
C LYS A 77 -21.86 20.95 11.76
N ILE A 78 -20.57 20.63 11.55
CA ILE A 78 -19.76 21.20 10.48
C ILE A 78 -19.74 20.21 9.32
N ASN A 79 -20.06 20.70 8.13
CA ASN A 79 -19.99 19.89 6.93
C ASN A 79 -18.53 19.79 6.46
N LEU A 80 -17.97 18.59 6.43
CA LEU A 80 -16.63 18.32 5.99
C LEU A 80 -16.66 17.52 4.68
N ASP A 81 -15.89 17.99 3.70
CA ASP A 81 -15.67 17.25 2.45
C ASP A 81 -14.71 16.09 2.75
N LEU A 82 -15.27 14.92 3.05
CA LEU A 82 -14.48 13.73 3.42
C LEU A 82 -13.65 13.20 2.25
N ASP A 83 -14.06 13.42 1.00
CA ASP A 83 -13.28 13.00 -0.15
C ASP A 83 -11.97 13.77 -0.25
N LYS A 84 -12.03 15.09 -0.02
CA LYS A 84 -10.82 15.91 0.07
C LYS A 84 -9.92 15.50 1.22
N VAL A 85 -10.50 15.21 2.40
CA VAL A 85 -9.72 14.75 3.57
C VAL A 85 -9.04 13.43 3.27
N ASN A 86 -9.76 12.47 2.73
CA ASN A 86 -9.23 11.16 2.36
C ASN A 86 -8.13 11.27 1.30
N LEU A 87 -8.33 12.12 0.28
CA LEU A 87 -7.34 12.39 -0.75
C LEU A 87 -6.06 13.01 -0.17
N LEU A 88 -6.21 14.00 0.72
CA LEU A 88 -5.08 14.64 1.39
C LEU A 88 -4.30 13.65 2.25
N GLU A 89 -4.99 12.83 3.05
CA GLU A 89 -4.33 11.77 3.83
C GLU A 89 -3.55 10.78 2.95
N LYS A 90 -4.12 10.38 1.81
CA LYS A 90 -3.43 9.52 0.83
C LYS A 90 -2.14 10.19 0.31
N LYS A 91 -2.20 11.48 -0.02
CA LYS A 91 -1.02 12.26 -0.47
C LYS A 91 0.04 12.37 0.63
N ILE A 92 -0.33 12.71 1.85
CA ILE A 92 0.58 12.81 2.99
C ILE A 92 1.26 11.45 3.27
N LYS A 93 0.50 10.37 3.31
CA LYS A 93 1.04 9.01 3.50
C LYS A 93 2.02 8.62 2.38
N LYS A 94 1.71 8.98 1.13
CA LYS A 94 2.61 8.74 -0.01
C LYS A 94 3.91 9.53 0.15
N PHE A 95 3.82 10.81 0.52
CA PHE A 95 4.99 11.65 0.76
C PHE A 95 5.88 11.10 1.89
N HIS A 96 5.31 10.76 3.05
CA HIS A 96 6.07 10.17 4.16
C HIS A 96 6.76 8.85 3.76
N ARG A 97 6.09 8.00 3.00
CA ARG A 97 6.70 6.75 2.51
C ARG A 97 7.87 7.02 1.56
N SER A 98 7.75 8.00 0.67
CA SER A 98 8.84 8.35 -0.25
C SER A 98 10.03 8.94 0.49
N LEU A 99 9.79 9.77 1.53
CA LEU A 99 10.85 10.31 2.38
C LEU A 99 11.59 9.21 3.15
N LEU A 100 10.86 8.30 3.80
CA LEU A 100 11.44 7.16 4.50
C LEU A 100 12.22 6.24 3.56
N LEU A 101 11.70 6.01 2.36
CA LEU A 101 12.39 5.21 1.35
C LEU A 101 13.70 5.89 0.93
N LYS A 102 13.66 7.20 0.70
CA LYS A 102 14.87 7.97 0.36
C LYS A 102 15.94 7.83 1.46
N THR A 103 15.57 8.06 2.73
CA THR A 103 16.52 7.91 3.85
C THR A 103 17.13 6.50 3.91
N LYS A 104 16.32 5.47 3.68
CA LYS A 104 16.82 4.08 3.64
C LYS A 104 17.75 3.83 2.46
N LEU A 105 17.42 4.37 1.28
CA LEU A 105 18.24 4.25 0.08
C LEU A 105 19.58 4.97 0.24
N ASP A 106 19.59 6.13 0.90
CA ASP A 106 20.83 6.90 1.14
C ASP A 106 21.82 6.09 2.01
N ASN A 107 21.31 5.28 2.93
CA ASN A 107 22.12 4.42 3.83
C ASN A 107 22.61 3.11 3.17
N LEU A 108 22.10 2.73 2.00
CA LEU A 108 22.53 1.52 1.31
C LEU A 108 23.62 1.86 0.27
N GLU A 109 24.58 0.98 0.11
CA GLU A 109 25.59 1.11 -0.94
C GLU A 109 25.02 0.77 -2.32
N ASN A 110 25.61 1.36 -3.36
CA ASN A 110 25.30 0.96 -4.73
C ASN A 110 25.77 -0.48 -4.96
N ASN A 111 25.00 -1.25 -5.70
CA ASN A 111 25.20 -2.68 -5.93
C ASN A 111 24.92 -3.61 -4.74
N THR A 112 24.33 -3.12 -3.65
CA THR A 112 23.85 -3.97 -2.56
C THR A 112 22.89 -5.04 -3.09
N ILE A 113 23.16 -6.30 -2.73
CA ILE A 113 22.30 -7.45 -3.05
C ILE A 113 21.41 -7.72 -1.88
N MET A 114 20.10 -7.77 -2.09
CA MET A 114 19.10 -8.02 -1.06
C MET A 114 18.11 -9.09 -1.48
N ASN A 115 17.49 -9.74 -0.50
CA ASN A 115 16.37 -10.63 -0.76
C ASN A 115 15.10 -9.80 -1.00
N ALA A 116 14.31 -10.22 -1.96
CA ALA A 116 13.01 -9.64 -2.26
C ALA A 116 11.97 -10.74 -2.45
N TYR A 117 10.73 -10.42 -2.15
CA TYR A 117 9.59 -11.30 -2.35
C TYR A 117 8.61 -10.61 -3.30
N LEU A 118 8.26 -11.28 -4.39
CA LEU A 118 7.33 -10.75 -5.37
C LEU A 118 5.96 -10.51 -4.73
N PHE A 119 5.43 -9.32 -4.93
CA PHE A 119 4.09 -8.97 -4.46
C PHE A 119 3.12 -8.72 -5.61
N LYS A 120 3.52 -7.89 -6.59
CA LYS A 120 2.68 -7.54 -7.73
C LYS A 120 3.52 -7.15 -8.93
N VAL A 121 3.09 -7.58 -10.12
CA VAL A 121 3.62 -7.10 -11.39
C VAL A 121 2.70 -5.96 -11.86
N LYS A 122 3.20 -4.75 -11.94
CA LYS A 122 2.44 -3.56 -12.38
C LYS A 122 2.55 -3.31 -13.87
N LYS A 123 3.75 -3.52 -14.38
CA LYS A 123 4.11 -3.46 -15.80
C LYS A 123 5.20 -4.48 -16.04
N ILE A 124 5.45 -4.81 -17.30
CA ILE A 124 6.46 -5.82 -17.68
C ILE A 124 7.81 -5.60 -16.99
N ASN A 125 8.24 -4.35 -16.85
CA ASN A 125 9.51 -4.01 -16.21
C ASN A 125 9.35 -3.45 -14.80
N MET A 126 8.12 -3.25 -14.29
CA MET A 126 7.90 -2.64 -12.99
C MET A 126 7.17 -3.58 -12.05
N TRP A 127 7.88 -4.01 -11.04
CA TRP A 127 7.42 -4.97 -10.07
C TRP A 127 7.37 -4.34 -8.69
N GLU A 128 6.32 -4.65 -7.95
CA GLU A 128 6.25 -4.35 -6.52
C GLU A 128 6.74 -5.55 -5.75
N VAL A 129 7.77 -5.35 -4.95
CA VAL A 129 8.42 -6.39 -4.15
C VAL A 129 8.55 -5.96 -2.69
N LEU A 130 8.57 -6.94 -1.79
CA LEU A 130 8.94 -6.74 -0.39
C LEU A 130 10.41 -7.10 -0.23
N THR A 131 11.23 -6.15 0.16
CA THR A 131 12.64 -6.39 0.50
C THR A 131 12.85 -6.35 2.00
N ASP A 132 13.90 -7.01 2.48
CA ASP A 132 14.22 -7.02 3.91
C ASP A 132 14.65 -5.62 4.39
N GLU A 133 15.40 -4.88 3.57
CA GLU A 133 15.98 -3.58 3.94
C GLU A 133 15.01 -2.40 3.71
N LEU A 134 14.36 -2.38 2.54
CA LEU A 134 13.55 -1.23 2.12
C LEU A 134 12.05 -1.39 2.43
N GLY A 135 11.60 -2.63 2.70
CA GLY A 135 10.18 -2.95 2.75
C GLY A 135 9.57 -3.03 1.36
N PHE A 136 8.29 -2.63 1.21
CA PHE A 136 7.62 -2.64 -0.09
C PHE A 136 8.11 -1.50 -0.99
N VAL A 137 8.69 -1.86 -2.11
CA VAL A 137 9.20 -0.94 -3.13
C VAL A 137 8.76 -1.36 -4.52
N ASN A 138 8.66 -0.37 -5.42
CA ASN A 138 8.55 -0.65 -6.84
C ASN A 138 9.97 -0.67 -7.41
N MET A 139 10.31 -1.74 -8.11
CA MET A 139 11.59 -1.92 -8.75
C MET A 139 11.40 -2.06 -10.25
N GLU A 140 12.24 -1.38 -11.02
CA GLU A 140 12.38 -1.61 -12.43
C GLU A 140 13.41 -2.70 -12.65
N LEU A 141 13.06 -3.76 -13.39
CA LEU A 141 13.95 -4.88 -13.65
C LEU A 141 14.66 -4.69 -15.00
N PHE A 142 15.93 -4.33 -14.95
CA PHE A 142 16.71 -4.08 -16.16
C PHE A 142 17.20 -5.33 -16.89
N ASN A 143 17.26 -6.48 -16.23
CA ASN A 143 17.80 -7.72 -16.80
C ASN A 143 16.82 -8.50 -17.67
N ILE A 144 15.53 -8.12 -17.67
CA ILE A 144 14.54 -8.76 -18.53
C ILE A 144 14.36 -7.89 -19.76
N LYS A 145 15.14 -8.16 -20.79
CA LYS A 145 14.98 -7.52 -22.12
C LYS A 145 13.79 -8.17 -22.82
N PHE A 146 12.62 -7.59 -22.66
CA PHE A 146 11.47 -7.95 -23.47
C PHE A 146 11.58 -7.26 -24.84
N LYS A 147 11.98 -7.99 -25.85
CA LYS A 147 12.08 -7.47 -27.24
C LYS A 147 10.72 -7.27 -27.93
N TYR A 148 9.63 -7.79 -27.33
CA TYR A 148 8.30 -7.86 -27.94
C TYR A 148 7.23 -7.39 -26.95
N GLN A 149 6.03 -7.12 -27.46
CA GLN A 149 4.87 -6.86 -26.60
C GLN A 149 4.51 -8.14 -25.85
N PHE A 150 4.44 -8.03 -24.52
CA PHE A 150 4.01 -9.08 -23.61
C PHE A 150 2.71 -8.70 -22.97
N GLU A 151 1.86 -9.68 -22.74
CA GLU A 151 0.65 -9.56 -21.92
C GLU A 151 0.93 -10.01 -20.49
N ILE A 152 0.32 -9.33 -19.52
CA ILE A 152 0.37 -9.74 -18.12
C ILE A 152 -1.00 -10.29 -17.78
N LEU A 153 -1.06 -11.56 -17.44
CA LEU A 153 -2.26 -12.21 -16.92
C LEU A 153 -2.10 -12.38 -15.42
N GLU A 154 -3.02 -11.81 -14.67
CA GLU A 154 -3.06 -11.89 -13.20
C GLU A 154 -4.02 -13.01 -12.80
N ASN A 155 -3.53 -14.00 -12.08
CA ASN A 155 -4.31 -15.02 -11.40
C ASN A 155 -4.34 -14.72 -9.89
N GLU A 156 -5.10 -15.49 -9.10
CA GLU A 156 -5.23 -15.26 -7.65
C GLU A 156 -3.89 -15.14 -6.92
N ASN A 157 -2.92 -16.01 -7.25
CA ASN A 157 -1.62 -16.10 -6.56
C ASN A 157 -0.41 -16.04 -7.49
N SER A 158 -0.59 -15.69 -8.76
CA SER A 158 0.47 -15.73 -9.74
C SER A 158 0.28 -14.71 -10.85
N PHE A 159 1.38 -14.44 -11.55
CA PHE A 159 1.41 -13.63 -12.77
C PHE A 159 2.02 -14.43 -13.89
N ILE A 160 1.40 -14.38 -15.04
CA ILE A 160 1.94 -14.94 -16.28
C ILE A 160 2.27 -13.79 -17.21
N ILE A 161 3.52 -13.69 -17.61
CA ILE A 161 3.98 -12.75 -18.63
C ILE A 161 4.23 -13.54 -19.89
N LYS A 162 3.41 -13.35 -20.90
CA LYS A 162 3.49 -14.12 -22.14
C LYS A 162 3.54 -13.26 -23.39
N ASN A 163 4.17 -13.79 -24.42
CA ASN A 163 4.04 -13.36 -25.80
C ASN A 163 3.78 -14.59 -26.69
N LYS A 164 3.80 -14.41 -28.02
CA LYS A 164 3.57 -15.50 -28.98
C LYS A 164 4.59 -16.66 -28.88
N GLU A 165 5.79 -16.41 -28.33
CA GLU A 165 6.90 -17.36 -28.34
C GLU A 165 7.30 -17.86 -26.94
N LYS A 166 7.05 -17.06 -25.90
CA LYS A 166 7.52 -17.33 -24.53
C LYS A 166 6.49 -16.99 -23.48
N GLU A 167 6.46 -17.81 -22.45
CA GLU A 167 5.65 -17.64 -21.27
C GLU A 167 6.55 -17.72 -20.03
N TYR A 168 6.38 -16.76 -19.12
CA TYR A 168 7.09 -16.71 -17.84
C TYR A 168 6.07 -16.73 -16.72
N PHE A 169 6.22 -17.66 -15.80
CA PHE A 169 5.34 -17.82 -14.65
C PHE A 169 6.02 -17.28 -13.39
N PHE A 170 5.29 -16.46 -12.64
CA PHE A 170 5.75 -15.84 -11.40
C PHE A 170 4.70 -16.01 -10.30
N GLU A 171 5.10 -16.59 -9.19
CA GLU A 171 4.26 -16.74 -8.01
C GLU A 171 4.41 -15.55 -7.06
N ILE A 172 3.29 -15.12 -6.47
CA ILE A 172 3.31 -14.11 -5.40
C ILE A 172 4.00 -14.73 -4.18
N GLY A 173 4.88 -13.97 -3.53
CA GLY A 173 5.68 -14.46 -2.39
C GLY A 173 6.97 -15.15 -2.79
N LYS A 174 7.19 -15.45 -4.07
CA LYS A 174 8.44 -16.07 -4.52
C LYS A 174 9.64 -15.22 -4.15
N LYS A 175 10.61 -15.85 -3.50
CA LYS A 175 11.88 -15.22 -3.11
C LYS A 175 12.78 -15.05 -4.34
N ILE A 176 13.25 -13.85 -4.53
CA ILE A 176 14.22 -13.49 -5.57
C ILE A 176 15.38 -12.70 -4.96
N LYS A 177 16.54 -12.70 -5.61
CA LYS A 177 17.63 -11.80 -5.26
C LYS A 177 17.62 -10.63 -6.20
N VAL A 178 17.65 -9.41 -5.66
CA VAL A 178 17.71 -8.17 -6.42
C VAL A 178 18.96 -7.40 -6.07
N LYS A 179 19.53 -6.75 -7.08
CA LYS A 179 20.70 -5.88 -6.93
C LYS A 179 20.26 -4.44 -7.04
N LEU A 180 20.55 -3.64 -6.03
CA LEU A 180 20.25 -2.21 -6.05
C LEU A 180 21.20 -1.49 -7.01
N ILE A 181 20.65 -0.80 -8.00
CA ILE A 181 21.40 0.10 -8.87
C ILE A 181 20.85 1.51 -8.64
N LYS A 182 21.65 2.36 -8.02
CA LYS A 182 21.28 3.78 -7.84
C LYS A 182 21.50 4.50 -9.16
N THR A 183 20.43 5.04 -9.73
CA THR A 183 20.51 5.91 -10.91
C THR A 183 20.40 7.37 -10.49
N THR A 184 21.12 8.25 -11.15
CA THR A 184 21.13 9.70 -10.86
C THR A 184 19.79 10.40 -11.17
N ASN A 185 18.87 9.71 -11.87
CA ASN A 185 17.57 10.25 -12.32
C ASN A 185 16.41 9.76 -11.47
N ILE A 186 16.46 9.94 -10.15
CA ILE A 186 15.35 9.57 -9.25
C ILE A 186 14.54 10.82 -8.86
N PHE A 187 14.32 11.76 -9.75
CA PHE A 187 13.26 12.77 -9.57
C PHE A 187 12.87 13.40 -10.91
#